data_2a5f53dfa9d9d75c27dbac36aaae48e9
#
_entry.id   2a5f53dfa9d9d75c27dbac36aaae48e9
#
_cell.length_a   1.000
_cell.length_b   1.000
_cell.length_c   1.000
_cell.angle_alpha   90.00
_cell.angle_beta   90.00
_cell.angle_gamma   90.00
#
_symmetry.space_group_name_H-M   'P 1'
#
loop_
_entity.id
_entity.type
_entity.pdbx_description
1 polymer ?
#
loop_
_entity_poly.entity_id
_entity_poly.type
_entity_poly.pdbx_seq_one_letter_code
_entity_poly.pdbx_strand_id
1 'polypeptide(L)'
;FGSIFYSFFFYYISDGITAPLFYFAIGGVPLALAYRMINTHDSMLGYKDERYCDFGWFAARLDDVANYLPARLTAFLLVICAWFLKLDWRAAISITRRDRRKHPSPNSGYPEAAAAGALGIQLGGTNYYQGIPSERPQLGDSVRPLESSQITAVRKLIYGTLFLLLVLYSGLVIVIRWGALW
;
A
#
# COMPACT_ATOMS: atom_id res chain seq x y z
N PHE A 1 3.36 -4.35 -18.95
CA PHE A 1 2.19 -4.96 -18.26
C PHE A 1 2.54 -5.45 -16.85
N GLY A 2 3.71 -6.09 -16.61
CA GLY A 2 4.06 -6.64 -15.31
C GLY A 2 4.13 -5.61 -14.18
N SER A 3 4.78 -4.47 -14.40
CA SER A 3 4.99 -3.44 -13.38
C SER A 3 3.69 -2.86 -12.82
N ILE A 4 2.71 -2.56 -13.69
CA ILE A 4 1.39 -2.04 -13.28
C ILE A 4 0.66 -3.06 -12.41
N PHE A 5 0.69 -4.33 -12.84
CA PHE A 5 0.03 -5.41 -12.12
C PHE A 5 0.54 -5.55 -10.68
N TYR A 6 1.85 -5.49 -10.48
CA TYR A 6 2.45 -5.58 -9.15
C TYR A 6 2.17 -4.32 -8.30
N SER A 7 2.30 -3.11 -8.86
CA SER A 7 1.96 -1.86 -8.17
C SER A 7 0.53 -1.87 -7.65
N PHE A 8 -0.40 -2.33 -8.50
CA PHE A 8 -1.81 -2.46 -8.15
C PHE A 8 -2.03 -3.34 -6.90
N PHE A 9 -1.37 -4.48 -6.79
CA PHE A 9 -1.50 -5.35 -5.62
C PHE A 9 -1.00 -4.70 -4.34
N PHE A 10 0.14 -4.02 -4.37
CA PHE A 10 0.70 -3.39 -3.18
C PHE A 10 -0.08 -2.15 -2.74
N TYR A 11 -0.62 -1.42 -3.69
CA TYR A 11 -1.59 -0.35 -3.42
C TYR A 11 -2.84 -0.92 -2.72
N TYR A 12 -3.44 -1.98 -3.27
CA TYR A 12 -4.66 -2.57 -2.71
C TYR A 12 -4.47 -3.18 -1.32
N ILE A 13 -3.30 -3.68 -0.96
CA ILE A 13 -3.04 -4.13 0.42
C ILE A 13 -3.17 -2.95 1.39
N SER A 14 -2.64 -1.78 1.04
CA SER A 14 -2.74 -0.60 1.89
C SER A 14 -4.18 -0.11 2.00
N ASP A 15 -4.76 0.28 0.87
CA ASP A 15 -6.01 1.04 0.85
C ASP A 15 -7.25 0.14 0.92
N GLY A 16 -7.14 -1.08 0.39
CA GLY A 16 -8.24 -2.04 0.37
C GLY A 16 -8.37 -2.88 1.64
N ILE A 17 -7.30 -3.09 2.39
CA ILE A 17 -7.28 -4.01 3.53
C ILE A 17 -6.70 -3.38 4.78
N THR A 18 -5.45 -2.88 4.75
CA THR A 18 -4.80 -2.37 5.97
C THR A 18 -5.54 -1.17 6.53
N ALA A 19 -5.90 -0.20 5.70
CA ALA A 19 -6.56 1.01 6.16
C ALA A 19 -7.97 0.75 6.69
N PRO A 20 -8.87 0.01 6.03
CA PRO A 20 -10.15 -0.36 6.63
C PRO A 20 -10.02 -1.07 7.96
N LEU A 21 -9.10 -2.03 8.10
CA LEU A 21 -8.87 -2.75 9.36
C LEU A 21 -8.26 -1.86 10.43
N PHE A 22 -7.38 -0.93 10.07
CA PHE A 22 -6.82 0.07 10.98
C PHE A 22 -7.92 0.95 11.58
N TYR A 23 -8.81 1.48 10.75
CA TYR A 23 -9.92 2.30 11.20
C TYR A 23 -10.99 1.50 11.95
N PHE A 24 -11.21 0.24 11.57
CA PHE A 24 -12.07 -0.68 12.30
C PHE A 24 -11.52 -0.93 13.73
N ALA A 25 -10.22 -1.06 13.89
CA ALA A 25 -9.60 -1.26 15.20
C ALA A 25 -9.79 -0.06 16.13
N ILE A 26 -9.83 1.17 15.59
CA ILE A 26 -9.94 2.41 16.36
C ILE A 26 -11.38 2.72 16.72
N GLY A 27 -12.32 2.62 15.79
CA GLY A 27 -13.70 3.08 15.96
C GLY A 27 -14.76 2.14 15.42
N GLY A 28 -14.43 0.87 15.22
CA GLY A 28 -15.37 -0.15 14.76
C GLY A 28 -15.90 0.10 13.34
N VAL A 29 -17.08 -0.46 13.08
CA VAL A 29 -17.75 -0.36 11.77
C VAL A 29 -17.97 1.09 11.31
N PRO A 30 -18.42 2.04 12.16
CA PRO A 30 -18.65 3.40 11.68
C PRO A 30 -17.40 4.06 11.10
N LEU A 31 -16.22 3.92 11.76
CA LEU A 31 -15.01 4.56 11.30
C LEU A 31 -14.41 3.86 10.06
N ALA A 32 -14.54 2.55 9.98
CA ALA A 32 -14.16 1.78 8.78
C ALA A 32 -15.00 2.19 7.56
N LEU A 33 -16.32 2.39 7.73
CA LEU A 33 -17.19 2.87 6.67
C LEU A 33 -16.87 4.31 6.27
N ALA A 34 -16.60 5.20 7.23
CA ALA A 34 -16.19 6.57 6.95
C ALA A 34 -14.90 6.59 6.10
N TYR A 35 -13.89 5.80 6.46
CA TYR A 35 -12.70 5.64 5.64
C TYR A 35 -13.02 5.14 4.22
N ARG A 36 -13.85 4.09 4.08
CA ARG A 36 -14.24 3.57 2.77
C ARG A 36 -14.96 4.61 1.92
N MET A 37 -15.79 5.46 2.52
CA MET A 37 -16.42 6.58 1.81
C MET A 37 -15.38 7.58 1.31
N ILE A 38 -14.40 7.97 2.13
CA ILE A 38 -13.31 8.87 1.73
C ILE A 38 -12.55 8.29 0.54
N ASN A 39 -12.11 7.04 0.64
CA ASN A 39 -11.36 6.36 -0.41
C ASN A 39 -12.17 6.20 -1.71
N THR A 40 -13.48 5.93 -1.60
CA THR A 40 -14.37 5.85 -2.77
C THR A 40 -14.57 7.23 -3.43
N HIS A 41 -14.71 8.28 -2.64
CA HIS A 41 -14.83 9.64 -3.18
C HIS A 41 -13.56 10.07 -3.94
N ASP A 42 -12.37 9.78 -3.39
CA ASP A 42 -11.12 10.03 -4.12
C ASP A 42 -11.08 9.26 -5.44
N SER A 43 -11.41 7.97 -5.42
CA SER A 43 -11.42 7.13 -6.63
C SER A 43 -12.40 7.58 -7.69
N MET A 44 -13.52 8.20 -7.31
CA MET A 44 -14.57 8.64 -8.24
C MET A 44 -14.41 10.10 -8.69
N LEU A 45 -13.93 10.97 -7.81
CA LEU A 45 -13.88 12.42 -8.04
C LEU A 45 -12.45 12.96 -8.15
N GLY A 46 -11.45 12.20 -7.73
CA GLY A 46 -10.04 12.59 -7.74
C GLY A 46 -9.44 12.74 -9.14
N TYR A 47 -10.18 12.36 -10.19
CA TYR A 47 -9.82 12.67 -11.57
C TYR A 47 -9.98 14.17 -11.82
N LYS A 48 -8.95 14.77 -12.44
CA LYS A 48 -8.94 16.19 -12.85
C LYS A 48 -9.94 16.42 -14.00
N ASP A 49 -11.23 16.35 -13.70
CA ASP A 49 -12.28 16.82 -14.59
C ASP A 49 -12.52 18.29 -14.29
N GLU A 50 -12.57 19.15 -15.32
CA GLU A 50 -12.76 20.60 -15.17
C GLU A 50 -14.01 20.94 -14.34
N ARG A 51 -15.01 20.06 -14.36
CA ARG A 51 -16.28 20.26 -13.66
C ARG A 51 -16.22 20.01 -12.14
N TYR A 52 -15.25 19.23 -11.64
CA TYR A 52 -15.14 18.80 -10.25
C TYR A 52 -13.75 19.08 -9.64
N CYS A 53 -13.00 20.02 -10.20
CA CYS A 53 -11.60 20.27 -9.84
C CYS A 53 -11.42 20.50 -8.32
N ASP A 54 -12.27 21.32 -7.70
CA ASP A 54 -12.16 21.65 -6.27
C ASP A 54 -12.60 20.50 -5.36
N PHE A 55 -13.70 19.82 -5.71
CA PHE A 55 -14.19 18.66 -4.97
C PHE A 55 -13.21 17.47 -5.06
N GLY A 56 -12.68 17.23 -6.25
CA GLY A 56 -11.68 16.18 -6.47
C GLY A 56 -10.39 16.45 -5.70
N TRP A 57 -9.95 17.70 -5.66
CA TRP A 57 -8.78 18.09 -4.88
C TRP A 57 -9.00 17.84 -3.37
N PHE A 58 -10.16 18.21 -2.83
CA PHE A 58 -10.47 17.98 -1.41
C PHE A 58 -10.55 16.49 -1.09
N ALA A 59 -11.23 15.69 -1.93
CA ALA A 59 -11.32 14.24 -1.76
C ALA A 59 -9.94 13.58 -1.75
N ALA A 60 -9.06 13.94 -2.70
CA ALA A 60 -7.70 13.43 -2.77
C ALA A 60 -6.87 13.79 -1.53
N ARG A 61 -6.99 15.03 -1.02
CA ARG A 61 -6.28 15.45 0.19
C ARG A 61 -6.77 14.75 1.45
N LEU A 62 -8.09 14.54 1.54
CA LEU A 62 -8.67 13.81 2.67
C LEU A 62 -8.22 12.35 2.67
N ASP A 63 -8.19 11.71 1.49
CA ASP A 63 -7.65 10.35 1.31
C ASP A 63 -6.15 10.29 1.66
N ASP A 64 -5.36 11.27 1.22
CA ASP A 64 -3.94 11.38 1.57
C ASP A 64 -3.71 11.41 3.10
N VAL A 65 -4.53 12.15 3.83
CA VAL A 65 -4.46 12.21 5.29
C VAL A 65 -4.93 10.90 5.93
N ALA A 66 -6.03 10.33 5.44
CA ALA A 66 -6.57 9.08 5.95
C ALA A 66 -5.61 7.90 5.74
N ASN A 67 -4.90 7.85 4.63
CA ASN A 67 -3.93 6.80 4.31
C ASN A 67 -2.54 7.02 4.92
N TYR A 68 -2.30 8.15 5.60
CA TYR A 68 -0.97 8.48 6.10
C TYR A 68 -0.38 7.41 7.03
N LEU A 69 -1.09 7.01 8.07
CA LEU A 69 -0.65 5.96 9.00
C LEU A 69 -0.77 4.55 8.42
N PRO A 70 -1.89 4.18 7.78
CA PRO A 70 -2.04 2.85 7.17
C PRO A 70 -0.94 2.48 6.17
N ALA A 71 -0.55 3.38 5.30
CA ALA A 71 0.49 3.11 4.30
C ALA A 71 1.86 2.83 4.93
N ARG A 72 2.20 3.54 6.01
CA ARG A 72 3.44 3.32 6.77
C ARG A 72 3.41 2.01 7.54
N LEU A 73 2.26 1.69 8.14
CA LEU A 73 2.04 0.39 8.78
C LEU A 73 2.17 -0.75 7.78
N THR A 74 1.58 -0.61 6.59
CA THR A 74 1.70 -1.61 5.51
C THR A 74 3.15 -1.83 5.12
N ALA A 75 3.91 -0.76 4.87
CA ALA A 75 5.32 -0.86 4.52
C ALA A 75 6.15 -1.52 5.64
N PHE A 76 5.88 -1.20 6.89
CA PHE A 76 6.53 -1.83 8.05
C PHE A 76 6.24 -3.33 8.12
N LEU A 77 4.98 -3.73 7.94
CA LEU A 77 4.59 -5.14 7.93
C LEU A 77 5.19 -5.89 6.74
N LEU A 78 5.29 -5.25 5.56
CA LEU A 78 5.99 -5.81 4.39
C LEU A 78 7.46 -6.10 4.69
N VAL A 79 8.16 -5.20 5.37
CA VAL A 79 9.56 -5.39 5.77
C VAL A 79 9.70 -6.57 6.75
N ILE A 80 8.82 -6.64 7.76
CA ILE A 80 8.81 -7.76 8.73
C ILE A 80 8.51 -9.08 8.00
N CYS A 81 7.52 -9.10 7.12
CA CYS A 81 7.18 -10.27 6.33
C CYS A 81 8.35 -10.71 5.42
N ALA A 82 9.04 -9.76 4.79
CA ALA A 82 10.23 -10.04 3.99
C ALA A 82 11.33 -10.72 4.82
N TRP A 83 11.53 -10.30 6.06
CA TRP A 83 12.46 -10.95 6.98
C TRP A 83 12.07 -12.41 7.27
N PHE A 84 10.82 -12.68 7.60
CA PHE A 84 10.32 -14.04 7.84
C PHE A 84 10.40 -14.94 6.61
N LEU A 85 10.15 -14.38 5.42
CA LEU A 85 10.23 -15.11 4.15
C LEU A 85 11.65 -15.24 3.60
N LYS A 86 12.67 -14.76 4.33
CA LYS A 86 14.07 -14.73 3.89
C LYS A 86 14.27 -13.98 2.57
N LEU A 87 13.46 -12.98 2.30
CA LEU A 87 13.64 -12.01 1.22
C LEU A 87 14.58 -10.89 1.67
N ASP A 88 14.92 -9.97 0.78
CA ASP A 88 15.84 -8.88 1.11
C ASP A 88 15.12 -7.73 1.87
N TRP A 89 14.92 -7.94 3.18
CA TRP A 89 14.32 -6.92 4.06
C TRP A 89 15.20 -5.66 4.21
N ARG A 90 16.53 -5.78 4.04
CA ARG A 90 17.45 -4.65 4.10
C ARG A 90 17.28 -3.74 2.89
N ALA A 91 17.22 -4.34 1.70
CA ALA A 91 16.87 -3.62 0.49
C ALA A 91 15.46 -3.01 0.59
N ALA A 92 14.48 -3.72 1.16
CA ALA A 92 13.14 -3.17 1.40
C ALA A 92 13.19 -1.86 2.20
N ILE A 93 13.96 -1.80 3.30
CA ILE A 93 14.13 -0.59 4.10
C ILE A 93 14.84 0.51 3.31
N SER A 94 15.97 0.20 2.68
CA SER A 94 16.80 1.19 1.99
C SER A 94 16.07 1.82 0.80
N ILE A 95 15.38 0.99 0.01
CA ILE A 95 14.60 1.44 -1.15
C ILE A 95 13.37 2.22 -0.72
N THR A 96 12.67 1.80 0.35
CA THR A 96 11.58 2.60 0.90
C THR A 96 12.05 4.00 1.30
N ARG A 97 13.19 4.12 1.98
CA ARG A 97 13.74 5.42 2.38
C ARG A 97 14.12 6.28 1.18
N ARG A 98 14.69 5.68 0.15
CA ARG A 98 15.16 6.36 -1.06
C ARG A 98 14.00 6.78 -1.97
N ASP A 99 13.02 5.89 -2.21
CA ASP A 99 12.11 6.00 -3.35
C ASP A 99 10.67 6.37 -2.96
N ARG A 100 10.26 6.25 -1.69
CA ARG A 100 8.87 6.52 -1.27
C ARG A 100 8.29 7.86 -1.70
N ARG A 101 9.15 8.88 -1.89
CA ARG A 101 8.74 10.23 -2.29
C ARG A 101 8.70 10.46 -3.79
N LYS A 102 9.12 9.48 -4.59
CA LYS A 102 9.07 9.58 -6.06
C LYS A 102 7.65 9.38 -6.57
N HIS A 103 6.81 8.61 -5.82
CA HIS A 103 5.42 8.36 -6.20
C HIS A 103 4.59 9.64 -6.06
N PRO A 104 3.65 9.95 -7.00
CA PRO A 104 2.75 11.10 -6.93
C PRO A 104 1.89 11.13 -5.66
N SER A 105 1.36 9.97 -5.22
CA SER A 105 0.72 9.84 -3.92
C SER A 105 1.75 9.78 -2.80
N PRO A 106 1.59 10.56 -1.72
CA PRO A 106 2.50 10.56 -0.57
C PRO A 106 2.44 9.25 0.24
N ASN A 107 1.49 8.37 -0.05
CA ASN A 107 1.20 7.14 0.67
C ASN A 107 1.59 5.89 -0.12
N SER A 108 1.18 5.76 -1.37
CA SER A 108 1.38 4.56 -2.21
C SER A 108 2.85 4.21 -2.41
N GLY A 109 3.73 5.21 -2.42
CA GLY A 109 5.17 5.00 -2.54
C GLY A 109 5.79 4.20 -1.40
N TYR A 110 5.17 4.13 -0.22
CA TYR A 110 5.69 3.37 0.91
C TYR A 110 5.58 1.85 0.71
N PRO A 111 4.38 1.27 0.52
CA PRO A 111 4.25 -0.17 0.32
C PRO A 111 4.85 -0.63 -1.00
N GLU A 112 4.75 0.14 -2.07
CA GLU A 112 5.33 -0.21 -3.37
C GLU A 112 6.87 -0.27 -3.31
N ALA A 113 7.53 0.72 -2.72
CA ALA A 113 8.99 0.72 -2.58
C ALA A 113 9.48 -0.38 -1.63
N ALA A 114 8.74 -0.67 -0.54
CA ALA A 114 9.07 -1.76 0.37
C ALA A 114 9.02 -3.13 -0.34
N ALA A 115 7.98 -3.36 -1.11
CA ALA A 115 7.81 -4.59 -1.86
C ALA A 115 8.82 -4.72 -3.00
N ALA A 116 9.08 -3.65 -3.75
CA ALA A 116 10.10 -3.61 -4.79
C ALA A 116 11.47 -4.00 -4.25
N GLY A 117 11.86 -3.43 -3.10
CA GLY A 117 13.10 -3.76 -2.43
C GLY A 117 13.16 -5.20 -1.94
N ALA A 118 12.11 -5.69 -1.27
CA ALA A 118 12.03 -7.05 -0.76
C ALA A 118 12.19 -8.11 -1.87
N LEU A 119 11.62 -7.83 -3.04
CA LEU A 119 11.60 -8.75 -4.18
C LEU A 119 12.78 -8.56 -5.14
N GLY A 120 13.53 -7.46 -5.03
CA GLY A 120 14.62 -7.10 -5.95
C GLY A 120 14.09 -6.75 -7.36
N ILE A 121 12.92 -6.15 -7.46
CA ILE A 121 12.27 -5.78 -8.72
C ILE A 121 12.15 -4.26 -8.84
N GLN A 122 12.03 -3.78 -10.07
CA GLN A 122 11.75 -2.38 -10.34
C GLN A 122 10.28 -2.21 -10.77
N LEU A 123 9.56 -1.32 -10.08
CA LEU A 123 8.20 -0.92 -10.40
C LEU A 123 8.20 0.45 -11.09
N GLY A 124 7.13 0.76 -11.83
CA GLY A 124 7.03 2.02 -12.59
C GLY A 124 7.62 1.91 -13.99
N GLY A 125 8.16 3.03 -14.51
CA GLY A 125 8.64 3.14 -15.88
C GLY A 125 7.52 3.43 -16.88
N THR A 126 7.83 3.30 -18.18
CA THR A 126 6.88 3.60 -19.25
C THR A 126 5.85 2.49 -19.41
N ASN A 127 4.60 2.84 -19.28
CA ASN A 127 3.46 1.95 -19.48
C ASN A 127 2.57 2.49 -20.60
N TYR A 128 1.83 1.61 -21.27
CA TYR A 128 0.94 1.99 -22.36
C TYR A 128 -0.51 1.75 -21.95
N TYR A 129 -1.30 2.82 -21.97
CA TYR A 129 -2.76 2.77 -21.77
C TYR A 129 -3.44 3.13 -23.09
N GLN A 130 -4.16 2.19 -23.69
CA GLN A 130 -4.81 2.38 -25.00
C GLN A 130 -3.85 2.88 -26.10
N GLY A 131 -2.59 2.44 -26.06
CA GLY A 131 -1.55 2.86 -27.00
C GLY A 131 -0.84 4.18 -26.64
N ILE A 132 -1.28 4.88 -25.61
CA ILE A 132 -0.68 6.14 -25.14
C ILE A 132 0.37 5.83 -24.07
N PRO A 133 1.63 6.28 -24.24
CA PRO A 133 2.66 6.07 -23.24
C PRO A 133 2.37 6.91 -21.99
N SER A 134 2.47 6.28 -20.82
CA SER A 134 2.35 6.93 -19.51
C SER A 134 3.60 6.59 -18.71
N GLU A 135 4.34 7.60 -18.30
CA GLU A 135 5.53 7.43 -17.49
C GLU A 135 5.18 7.50 -16.01
N ARG A 136 5.65 6.51 -15.26
CA ARG A 136 5.56 6.48 -13.80
C ARG A 136 6.96 6.47 -13.21
N PRO A 137 7.20 7.15 -12.08
CA PRO A 137 8.48 7.11 -11.39
C PRO A 137 8.90 5.66 -11.09
N GLN A 138 10.18 5.40 -11.28
CA GLN A 138 10.75 4.09 -10.99
C GLN A 138 11.01 3.93 -9.50
N LEU A 139 10.51 2.84 -8.93
CA LEU A 139 10.68 2.44 -7.54
C LEU A 139 11.40 1.09 -7.48
N GLY A 140 12.47 1.02 -6.70
CA GLY A 140 13.29 -0.18 -6.61
C GLY A 140 14.37 -0.27 -7.70
N ASP A 141 15.14 -1.34 -7.62
CA ASP A 141 16.24 -1.64 -8.52
C ASP A 141 15.92 -2.93 -9.29
N SER A 142 16.23 -2.97 -10.60
CA SER A 142 15.99 -4.13 -11.45
C SER A 142 17.07 -5.20 -11.24
N VAL A 143 17.10 -5.80 -10.02
CA VAL A 143 18.02 -6.90 -9.70
C VAL A 143 17.51 -8.22 -10.30
N ARG A 144 16.19 -8.37 -10.36
CA ARG A 144 15.50 -9.53 -10.94
C ARG A 144 14.52 -9.08 -12.00
N PRO A 145 14.39 -9.82 -13.11
CA PRO A 145 13.40 -9.49 -14.12
C PRO A 145 11.97 -9.70 -13.58
N LEU A 146 11.03 -8.92 -14.10
CA LEU A 146 9.59 -9.07 -13.81
C LEU A 146 9.03 -10.24 -14.62
N GLU A 147 9.12 -11.45 -14.07
CA GLU A 147 8.66 -12.69 -14.67
C GLU A 147 7.49 -13.30 -13.89
N SER A 148 6.76 -14.20 -14.53
CA SER A 148 5.69 -14.97 -13.87
C SER A 148 6.18 -15.79 -12.67
N SER A 149 7.45 -16.16 -12.64
CA SER A 149 8.11 -16.83 -11.50
C SER A 149 8.04 -16.01 -10.20
N GLN A 150 8.03 -14.67 -10.30
CA GLN A 150 7.92 -13.75 -9.16
C GLN A 150 6.51 -13.70 -8.53
N ILE A 151 5.47 -14.13 -9.25
CA ILE A 151 4.09 -14.11 -8.77
C ILE A 151 3.95 -14.90 -7.45
N THR A 152 4.64 -16.03 -7.34
CA THR A 152 4.62 -16.83 -6.11
C THR A 152 5.26 -16.10 -4.93
N ALA A 153 6.36 -15.39 -5.12
CA ALA A 153 7.02 -14.59 -4.08
C ALA A 153 6.15 -13.40 -3.66
N VAL A 154 5.56 -12.70 -4.64
CA VAL A 154 4.59 -11.61 -4.40
C VAL A 154 3.40 -12.12 -3.59
N ARG A 155 2.79 -13.22 -3.99
CA ARG A 155 1.65 -13.82 -3.27
C ARG A 155 2.01 -14.18 -1.82
N LYS A 156 3.18 -14.80 -1.59
CA LYS A 156 3.65 -15.11 -0.24
C LYS A 156 3.86 -13.84 0.58
N LEU A 157 4.43 -12.79 0.00
CA LEU A 157 4.64 -11.51 0.67
C LEU A 157 3.30 -10.85 1.03
N ILE A 158 2.32 -10.88 0.13
CA ILE A 158 0.96 -10.36 0.37
C ILE A 158 0.29 -11.12 1.52
N TYR A 159 0.14 -12.43 1.40
CA TYR A 159 -0.54 -13.23 2.41
C TYR A 159 0.17 -13.22 3.77
N GLY A 160 1.50 -13.23 3.77
CA GLY A 160 2.28 -13.09 5.01
C GLY A 160 2.06 -11.74 5.68
N THR A 161 2.00 -10.65 4.91
CA THR A 161 1.71 -9.31 5.42
C THR A 161 0.29 -9.22 5.99
N LEU A 162 -0.70 -9.79 5.31
CA LEU A 162 -2.07 -9.86 5.81
C LEU A 162 -2.17 -10.71 7.07
N PHE A 163 -1.49 -11.83 7.15
CA PHE A 163 -1.42 -12.65 8.35
C PHE A 163 -0.83 -11.88 9.54
N LEU A 164 0.29 -11.16 9.34
CA LEU A 164 0.88 -10.32 10.38
C LEU A 164 -0.09 -9.21 10.84
N LEU A 165 -0.81 -8.60 9.91
CA LEU A 165 -1.82 -7.59 10.23
C LEU A 165 -2.95 -8.18 11.09
N LEU A 166 -3.45 -9.37 10.76
CA LEU A 166 -4.48 -10.05 11.55
C LEU A 166 -3.99 -10.45 12.94
N VAL A 167 -2.75 -10.92 13.06
CA VAL A 167 -2.12 -11.22 14.37
C VAL A 167 -2.02 -9.95 15.20
N LEU A 168 -1.55 -8.85 14.62
CA LEU A 168 -1.46 -7.55 15.30
C LEU A 168 -2.84 -7.08 15.77
N TYR A 169 -3.85 -7.16 14.90
CA TYR A 169 -5.21 -6.78 15.21
C TYR A 169 -5.80 -7.64 16.33
N SER A 170 -5.66 -8.97 16.24
CA SER A 170 -6.15 -9.89 17.27
C SER A 170 -5.49 -9.65 18.62
N GLY A 171 -4.18 -9.41 18.63
CA GLY A 171 -3.46 -9.04 19.85
C GLY A 171 -3.96 -7.75 20.47
N LEU A 172 -4.20 -6.72 19.64
CA LEU A 172 -4.75 -5.44 20.10
C LEU A 172 -6.15 -5.62 20.73
N VAL A 173 -7.04 -6.38 20.08
CA VAL A 173 -8.39 -6.65 20.60
C VAL A 173 -8.35 -7.40 21.94
N ILE A 174 -7.45 -8.39 22.07
CA ILE A 174 -7.25 -9.10 23.35
C ILE A 174 -6.80 -8.14 24.44
N VAL A 175 -5.78 -7.32 24.21
CA VAL A 175 -5.25 -6.38 25.19
C VAL A 175 -6.33 -5.37 25.61
N ILE A 176 -7.11 -4.82 24.69
CA ILE A 176 -8.19 -3.87 25.00
C ILE A 176 -9.27 -4.54 25.84
N ARG A 177 -9.68 -5.76 25.48
CA ARG A 177 -10.71 -6.48 26.25
C ARG A 177 -10.24 -6.86 27.66
N TRP A 178 -9.00 -7.31 27.80
CA TRP A 178 -8.44 -7.62 29.12
C TRP A 178 -8.21 -6.38 29.97
N GLY A 179 -7.75 -5.28 29.36
CA GLY A 179 -7.59 -4.01 30.07
C GLY A 179 -8.91 -3.34 30.50
N ALA A 180 -10.02 -3.66 29.84
CA ALA A 180 -11.35 -3.17 30.21
C ALA A 180 -12.04 -4.02 31.31
N LEU A 181 -11.43 -5.12 31.74
CA LEU A 181 -11.92 -6.00 32.81
C LEU A 181 -11.29 -5.70 34.19
N TRP A 182 -10.36 -4.75 34.24
CA TRP A 182 -9.70 -4.21 35.45
C TRP A 182 -9.95 -2.70 35.57
#